data_2cf5becc97eca40f8a4308ee9d594928
#
_entry.id   2cf5becc97eca40f8a4308ee9d594928
#
_cell.length_a   1.000
_cell.length_b   1.000
_cell.length_c   1.000
_cell.angle_alpha   90.00
_cell.angle_beta   90.00
_cell.angle_gamma   90.00
#
_symmetry.space_group_name_H-M   'P 1'
#
loop_
_entity.id
_entity.type
_entity.pdbx_description
1 polymer ?
#
loop_
_entity_poly.entity_id
_entity_poly.type
_entity_poly.pdbx_seq_one_letter_code
_entity_poly.pdbx_strand_id
1 'polypeptide(L)'
;MGKLIVSMYVTLDGVMEEPSWTAAYWDDELAQFQLDQLYSNDALLLGRVTYDGFAATWPTAEDEHGFADRMNEIPKYVVSHTLKRTEWNARLINHDFVDEIKRLKKTGQRLLVYGSAELIDTLIEHDLVDELHLMTFPLLLGEGKKLFRDGVAPKAFKLLKSFSTDQGVLIANYAPER
;
A
#
# COMPACT_ATOMS: atom_id res chain seq x y z
N MET A 1 15.45 -7.58 -11.22
CA MET A 1 14.63 -8.08 -10.10
C MET A 1 13.48 -7.14 -9.84
N GLY A 2 12.33 -7.66 -9.47
CA GLY A 2 11.17 -6.86 -9.12
C GLY A 2 11.34 -6.12 -7.80
N LYS A 3 10.40 -5.22 -7.52
CA LYS A 3 10.40 -4.43 -6.28
C LYS A 3 9.09 -4.60 -5.54
N LEU A 4 9.15 -4.47 -4.22
CA LEU A 4 7.97 -4.37 -3.37
C LEU A 4 7.88 -2.94 -2.85
N ILE A 5 6.77 -2.29 -3.18
CA ILE A 5 6.51 -0.88 -2.87
C ILE A 5 5.30 -0.78 -1.96
N VAL A 6 5.49 -0.15 -0.80
CA VAL A 6 4.39 0.16 0.13
C VAL A 6 3.92 1.58 -0.13
N SER A 7 2.62 1.78 -0.30
CA SER A 7 2.02 3.09 -0.55
C SER A 7 0.86 3.32 0.42
N MET A 8 1.00 4.30 1.31
CA MET A 8 0.04 4.52 2.39
C MET A 8 -0.26 5.98 2.63
N TYR A 9 -1.54 6.24 2.98
CA TYR A 9 -1.99 7.51 3.52
C TYR A 9 -1.76 7.51 5.02
N VAL A 10 -1.20 8.59 5.55
CA VAL A 10 -1.07 8.78 7.00
C VAL A 10 -1.38 10.22 7.39
N THR A 11 -1.85 10.41 8.61
CA THR A 11 -1.95 11.74 9.22
C THR A 11 -0.61 12.18 9.78
N LEU A 12 -0.52 13.41 10.26
CA LEU A 12 0.71 13.91 10.92
C LEU A 12 1.08 13.09 12.16
N ASP A 13 0.09 12.53 12.85
CA ASP A 13 0.32 11.67 14.02
C ASP A 13 0.37 10.17 13.68
N GLY A 14 0.52 9.84 12.39
CA GLY A 14 0.80 8.48 11.92
C GLY A 14 -0.39 7.56 11.80
N VAL A 15 -1.60 8.06 11.92
CA VAL A 15 -2.83 7.24 11.82
C VAL A 15 -3.12 6.92 10.35
N MET A 16 -3.44 5.66 10.06
CA MET A 16 -3.76 5.18 8.72
C MET A 16 -5.17 4.62 8.59
N GLU A 17 -5.85 4.39 9.69
CA GLU A 17 -7.15 3.72 9.73
C GLU A 17 -8.26 4.62 9.20
N GLU A 18 -9.24 3.98 8.53
CA GLU A 18 -10.46 4.63 8.02
C GLU A 18 -10.17 5.93 7.26
N PRO A 19 -9.45 5.86 6.12
CA PRO A 19 -8.87 7.04 5.47
C PRO A 19 -9.87 7.93 4.73
N SER A 20 -11.11 8.00 5.17
CA SER A 20 -12.13 8.91 4.63
C SER A 20 -11.74 10.39 4.80
N TRP A 21 -10.87 10.69 5.78
CA TRP A 21 -10.32 12.03 5.99
C TRP A 21 -9.45 12.51 4.82
N THR A 22 -9.04 11.63 3.91
CA THR A 22 -8.27 12.02 2.71
C THR A 22 -9.09 12.87 1.74
N ALA A 23 -10.40 12.68 1.73
CA ALA A 23 -11.29 13.32 0.74
C ALA A 23 -11.21 14.85 0.75
N ALA A 24 -11.03 15.47 1.93
CA ALA A 24 -10.94 16.92 2.06
C ALA A 24 -9.68 17.52 1.44
N TYR A 25 -8.65 16.71 1.19
CA TYR A 25 -7.34 17.11 0.68
C TYR A 25 -7.04 16.54 -0.69
N TRP A 26 -8.01 15.84 -1.28
CA TRP A 26 -7.83 15.19 -2.59
C TRP A 26 -7.78 16.23 -3.70
N ASP A 27 -6.81 16.10 -4.59
CA ASP A 27 -6.68 16.94 -5.77
C ASP A 27 -6.15 16.13 -6.97
N ASP A 28 -6.03 16.80 -8.11
CA ASP A 28 -5.57 16.14 -9.34
C ASP A 28 -4.14 15.65 -9.27
N GLU A 29 -3.27 16.34 -8.54
CA GLU A 29 -1.87 15.90 -8.37
C GLU A 29 -1.78 14.58 -7.60
N LEU A 30 -2.55 14.46 -6.51
CA LEU A 30 -2.60 13.23 -5.73
C LEU A 30 -3.24 12.09 -6.51
N ALA A 31 -4.32 12.38 -7.23
CA ALA A 31 -4.98 11.41 -8.10
C ALA A 31 -4.03 10.89 -9.18
N GLN A 32 -3.26 11.76 -9.80
CA GLN A 32 -2.29 11.39 -10.85
C GLN A 32 -1.15 10.54 -10.28
N PHE A 33 -0.64 10.89 -9.10
CA PHE A 33 0.38 10.10 -8.42
C PHE A 33 -0.10 8.66 -8.17
N GLN A 34 -1.33 8.51 -7.66
CA GLN A 34 -1.91 7.22 -7.38
C GLN A 34 -2.17 6.40 -8.65
N LEU A 35 -2.64 7.06 -9.70
CA LEU A 35 -2.89 6.42 -10.99
C LEU A 35 -1.60 5.91 -11.61
N ASP A 36 -0.56 6.73 -11.66
CA ASP A 36 0.76 6.37 -12.22
C ASP A 36 1.37 5.21 -11.44
N GLN A 37 1.25 5.23 -10.13
CA GLN A 37 1.76 4.18 -9.27
C GLN A 37 1.05 2.84 -9.52
N LEU A 38 -0.27 2.87 -9.66
CA LEU A 38 -1.05 1.66 -9.91
C LEU A 38 -0.71 1.04 -11.27
N TYR A 39 -0.55 1.86 -12.30
CA TYR A 39 -0.22 1.36 -13.65
C TYR A 39 1.25 0.94 -13.79
N SER A 40 2.14 1.41 -12.95
CA SER A 40 3.57 1.05 -13.01
C SER A 40 3.93 -0.23 -12.24
N ASN A 41 2.96 -0.84 -11.58
CA ASN A 41 3.17 -2.09 -10.84
C ASN A 41 2.40 -3.25 -11.48
N ASP A 42 2.87 -4.48 -11.24
CA ASP A 42 2.36 -5.68 -11.91
C ASP A 42 1.26 -6.38 -11.12
N ALA A 43 1.27 -6.27 -9.81
CA ALA A 43 0.30 -6.91 -8.94
C ALA A 43 0.16 -6.15 -7.63
N LEU A 44 -1.00 -6.33 -6.98
CA LEU A 44 -1.21 -5.87 -5.61
C LEU A 44 -0.89 -7.00 -4.63
N LEU A 45 -0.31 -6.64 -3.48
CA LEU A 45 -0.15 -7.55 -2.35
C LEU A 45 -0.94 -6.96 -1.18
N LEU A 46 -1.92 -7.68 -0.68
CA LEU A 46 -2.90 -7.16 0.27
C LEU A 46 -2.98 -8.05 1.51
N GLY A 47 -3.14 -7.42 2.68
CA GLY A 47 -3.60 -8.11 3.87
C GLY A 47 -5.10 -8.38 3.76
N ARG A 48 -5.62 -9.25 4.62
CA ARG A 48 -7.00 -9.70 4.55
C ARG A 48 -8.01 -8.56 4.69
N VAL A 49 -7.84 -7.70 5.68
CA VAL A 49 -8.79 -6.59 5.94
C VAL A 49 -8.87 -5.66 4.73
N THR A 50 -7.73 -5.31 4.17
CA THR A 50 -7.66 -4.46 2.97
C THR A 50 -8.30 -5.16 1.77
N TYR A 51 -8.01 -6.44 1.59
CA TYR A 51 -8.64 -7.23 0.52
C TYR A 51 -10.17 -7.25 0.64
N ASP A 52 -10.70 -7.54 1.84
CA ASP A 52 -12.14 -7.61 2.06
C ASP A 52 -12.81 -6.28 1.71
N GLY A 53 -12.24 -5.17 2.15
CA GLY A 53 -12.77 -3.84 1.87
C GLY A 53 -12.72 -3.47 0.39
N PHE A 54 -11.61 -3.75 -0.26
CA PHE A 54 -11.41 -3.45 -1.68
C PHE A 54 -12.29 -4.33 -2.58
N ALA A 55 -12.37 -5.61 -2.29
CA ALA A 55 -13.20 -6.56 -3.06
C ALA A 55 -14.69 -6.21 -2.97
N ALA A 56 -15.11 -5.62 -1.87
CA ALA A 56 -16.49 -5.17 -1.68
C ALA A 56 -16.79 -3.84 -2.40
N THR A 57 -15.79 -3.02 -2.66
CA THR A 57 -15.95 -1.65 -3.14
C THR A 57 -15.63 -1.48 -4.64
N TRP A 58 -14.47 -1.94 -5.08
CA TRP A 58 -13.96 -1.63 -6.42
C TRP A 58 -14.72 -2.26 -7.57
N PRO A 59 -15.28 -3.50 -7.48
CA PRO A 59 -16.01 -4.09 -8.62
C PRO A 59 -17.19 -3.27 -9.13
N THR A 60 -17.81 -2.46 -8.27
CA THR A 60 -18.93 -1.59 -8.63
C THR A 60 -18.57 -0.12 -8.69
N ALA A 61 -17.31 0.24 -8.41
CA ALA A 61 -16.86 1.63 -8.45
C ALA A 61 -16.69 2.11 -9.89
N GLU A 62 -16.98 3.37 -10.10
CA GLU A 62 -16.80 4.03 -11.39
C GLU A 62 -15.85 5.22 -11.22
N ASP A 63 -14.95 5.44 -12.18
CA ASP A 63 -14.18 6.66 -12.27
C ASP A 63 -13.79 6.94 -13.73
N GLU A 64 -13.53 8.20 -14.01
CA GLU A 64 -13.28 8.69 -15.36
C GLU A 64 -11.83 8.48 -15.82
N HIS A 65 -10.91 8.11 -14.92
CA HIS A 65 -9.48 8.11 -15.19
C HIS A 65 -8.87 6.72 -15.35
N GLY A 66 -9.68 5.66 -15.20
CA GLY A 66 -9.21 4.29 -15.36
C GLY A 66 -8.60 3.68 -14.09
N PHE A 67 -8.71 4.33 -12.94
CA PHE A 67 -8.21 3.79 -11.67
C PHE A 67 -9.01 2.55 -11.26
N ALA A 68 -10.34 2.64 -11.27
CA ALA A 68 -11.21 1.50 -10.94
C ALA A 68 -11.00 0.34 -11.90
N ASP A 69 -10.88 0.61 -13.19
CA ASP A 69 -10.63 -0.43 -14.20
C ASP A 69 -9.33 -1.17 -13.89
N ARG A 70 -8.25 -0.45 -13.62
CA ARG A 70 -6.96 -1.07 -13.28
C ARG A 70 -7.03 -1.85 -11.97
N MET A 71 -7.69 -1.30 -10.93
CA MET A 71 -7.88 -2.02 -9.66
C MET A 71 -8.59 -3.35 -9.85
N ASN A 72 -9.55 -3.41 -10.76
CA ASN A 72 -10.28 -4.65 -11.05
C ASN A 72 -9.49 -5.62 -11.93
N GLU A 73 -8.66 -5.12 -12.84
CA GLU A 73 -7.88 -5.95 -13.76
C GLU A 73 -6.58 -6.49 -13.15
N ILE A 74 -5.90 -5.68 -12.34
CA ILE A 74 -4.57 -6.03 -11.84
C ILE A 74 -4.59 -7.34 -11.04
N PRO A 75 -3.65 -8.28 -11.27
CA PRO A 75 -3.53 -9.46 -10.42
C PRO A 75 -3.29 -9.09 -8.97
N LYS A 76 -3.83 -9.90 -8.06
CA LYS A 76 -3.72 -9.64 -6.63
C LYS A 76 -3.26 -10.87 -5.90
N TYR A 77 -2.48 -10.66 -4.85
CA TYR A 77 -2.08 -11.69 -3.88
C TYR A 77 -2.59 -11.25 -2.51
N VAL A 78 -3.24 -12.17 -1.80
CA VAL A 78 -3.77 -11.91 -0.46
C VAL A 78 -3.06 -12.81 0.55
N VAL A 79 -2.45 -12.20 1.54
CA VAL A 79 -1.79 -12.93 2.64
C VAL A 79 -2.80 -13.14 3.76
N SER A 80 -3.14 -14.40 4.02
CA SER A 80 -4.08 -14.76 5.09
C SER A 80 -3.95 -16.23 5.46
N HIS A 81 -4.01 -16.55 6.76
CA HIS A 81 -4.03 -17.92 7.25
C HIS A 81 -5.46 -18.48 7.41
N THR A 82 -6.45 -17.60 7.46
CA THR A 82 -7.84 -17.99 7.76
C THR A 82 -8.75 -17.98 6.55
N LEU A 83 -8.43 -17.18 5.53
CA LEU A 83 -9.20 -17.12 4.31
C LEU A 83 -9.04 -18.41 3.52
N LYS A 84 -10.15 -18.99 3.04
CA LYS A 84 -10.12 -20.29 2.36
C LYS A 84 -10.17 -20.18 0.85
N ARG A 85 -10.75 -19.10 0.32
CA ARG A 85 -10.80 -18.84 -1.12
C ARG A 85 -10.83 -17.34 -1.37
N THR A 86 -10.48 -16.96 -2.56
CA THR A 86 -10.45 -15.57 -3.01
C THR A 86 -11.28 -15.39 -4.27
N GLU A 87 -11.73 -14.16 -4.46
CA GLU A 87 -12.41 -13.67 -5.65
C GLU A 87 -11.64 -12.46 -6.18
N TRP A 88 -12.19 -11.72 -7.09
CA TRP A 88 -11.68 -10.45 -7.57
C TRP A 88 -10.25 -10.55 -8.12
N ASN A 89 -9.99 -11.59 -8.95
CA ASN A 89 -8.69 -11.81 -9.58
C ASN A 89 -7.53 -11.90 -8.55
N ALA A 90 -7.80 -12.50 -7.40
CA ALA A 90 -6.85 -12.62 -6.30
C ALA A 90 -6.42 -14.07 -6.09
N ARG A 91 -5.14 -14.26 -5.74
CA ARG A 91 -4.56 -15.53 -5.36
C ARG A 91 -4.19 -15.49 -3.88
N LEU A 92 -4.55 -16.55 -3.16
CA LEU A 92 -4.28 -16.66 -1.73
C LEU A 92 -2.83 -17.11 -1.49
N ILE A 93 -2.16 -16.43 -0.55
CA ILE A 93 -0.89 -16.88 0.03
C ILE A 93 -1.17 -17.17 1.50
N ASN A 94 -1.26 -18.45 1.87
CA ASN A 94 -1.67 -18.88 3.20
C ASN A 94 -0.56 -19.53 4.02
N HIS A 95 0.62 -19.68 3.45
CA HIS A 95 1.80 -20.24 4.13
C HIS A 95 3.07 -19.78 3.41
N ASP A 96 4.21 -19.79 4.11
CA ASP A 96 5.53 -19.45 3.55
C ASP A 96 5.55 -18.16 2.74
N PHE A 97 4.80 -17.14 3.21
CA PHE A 97 4.60 -15.94 2.41
C PHE A 97 5.90 -15.17 2.15
N VAL A 98 6.86 -15.20 3.07
CA VAL A 98 8.17 -14.56 2.89
C VAL A 98 8.88 -15.14 1.66
N ASP A 99 8.93 -16.48 1.59
CA ASP A 99 9.56 -17.17 0.46
C ASP A 99 8.80 -16.93 -0.84
N GLU A 100 7.49 -16.91 -0.78
CA GLU A 100 6.66 -16.66 -1.96
C GLU A 100 6.86 -15.24 -2.50
N ILE A 101 6.94 -14.24 -1.62
CA ILE A 101 7.23 -12.86 -2.04
C ILE A 101 8.62 -12.76 -2.66
N LYS A 102 9.62 -13.40 -2.06
CA LYS A 102 10.97 -13.44 -2.63
C LYS A 102 10.96 -14.08 -4.02
N ARG A 103 10.21 -15.15 -4.20
CA ARG A 103 10.05 -15.82 -5.49
C ARG A 103 9.43 -14.89 -6.53
N LEU A 104 8.36 -14.20 -6.19
CA LEU A 104 7.69 -13.25 -7.08
C LEU A 104 8.63 -12.13 -7.51
N LYS A 105 9.41 -11.58 -6.59
CA LYS A 105 10.40 -10.55 -6.88
C LYS A 105 11.48 -11.06 -7.83
N LYS A 106 11.92 -12.30 -7.66
CA LYS A 106 12.92 -12.92 -8.56
C LYS A 106 12.41 -13.05 -10.00
N THR A 107 11.11 -13.20 -10.19
CA THR A 107 10.51 -13.24 -11.52
C THR A 107 10.40 -11.86 -12.18
N GLY A 108 10.81 -10.80 -11.49
CA GLY A 108 10.76 -9.44 -12.00
C GLY A 108 9.46 -8.69 -11.69
N GLN A 109 8.54 -9.30 -10.96
CA GLN A 109 7.27 -8.65 -10.64
C GLN A 109 7.44 -7.48 -9.68
N ARG A 110 6.75 -6.39 -9.97
CA ARG A 110 6.64 -5.22 -9.10
C ARG A 110 5.33 -5.32 -8.32
N LEU A 111 5.45 -5.40 -7.00
CA LEU A 111 4.33 -5.59 -6.09
C LEU A 111 4.01 -4.29 -5.37
N LEU A 112 2.73 -3.90 -5.36
CA LEU A 112 2.25 -2.70 -4.70
C LEU A 112 1.38 -3.09 -3.49
N VAL A 113 1.70 -2.52 -2.32
CA VAL A 113 1.03 -2.83 -1.06
C VAL A 113 0.28 -1.60 -0.56
N TYR A 114 -1.04 -1.71 -0.44
CA TYR A 114 -1.91 -0.67 0.11
C TYR A 114 -2.38 -0.96 1.56
N GLY A 115 -1.87 -1.96 2.18
CA GLY A 115 -2.26 -2.41 3.53
C GLY A 115 -2.37 -3.92 3.60
N SER A 116 -2.59 -4.49 4.72
CA SER A 116 -2.87 -3.86 6.01
C SER A 116 -1.60 -3.37 6.72
N ALA A 117 -1.77 -2.63 7.80
CA ALA A 117 -0.64 -2.16 8.61
C ALA A 117 0.15 -3.35 9.20
N GLU A 118 -0.52 -4.39 9.64
CA GLU A 118 0.13 -5.61 10.15
C GLU A 118 0.98 -6.28 9.07
N LEU A 119 0.48 -6.38 7.85
CA LEU A 119 1.24 -6.91 6.74
C LEU A 119 2.49 -6.08 6.48
N ILE A 120 2.35 -4.76 6.48
CA ILE A 120 3.47 -3.83 6.25
C ILE A 120 4.54 -3.99 7.32
N ASP A 121 4.16 -4.05 8.59
CA ASP A 121 5.10 -4.28 9.69
C ASP A 121 5.89 -5.58 9.48
N THR A 122 5.21 -6.65 9.12
CA THR A 122 5.86 -7.94 8.85
C THR A 122 6.81 -7.87 7.65
N LEU A 123 6.39 -7.18 6.58
CA LEU A 123 7.24 -7.00 5.42
C LEU A 123 8.52 -6.20 5.74
N ILE A 124 8.40 -5.18 6.59
CA ILE A 124 9.55 -4.40 7.04
C ILE A 124 10.47 -5.26 7.93
N GLU A 125 9.91 -6.00 8.86
CA GLU A 125 10.68 -6.89 9.75
C GLU A 125 11.52 -7.92 8.98
N HIS A 126 10.99 -8.43 7.88
CA HIS A 126 11.68 -9.42 7.02
C HIS A 126 12.51 -8.78 5.91
N ASP A 127 12.70 -7.48 5.93
CA ASP A 127 13.49 -6.72 4.94
C ASP A 127 13.03 -6.94 3.50
N LEU A 128 11.72 -7.04 3.31
CA LEU A 128 11.12 -7.27 1.99
C LEU A 128 10.71 -5.99 1.26
N VAL A 129 10.64 -4.87 1.95
CA VAL A 129 10.21 -3.58 1.38
C VAL A 129 11.39 -2.92 0.67
N ASP A 130 11.21 -2.61 -0.61
CA ASP A 130 12.22 -1.90 -1.41
C ASP A 130 11.99 -0.39 -1.44
N GLU A 131 10.73 0.03 -1.44
CA GLU A 131 10.36 1.44 -1.36
C GLU A 131 9.14 1.64 -0.45
N LEU A 132 9.16 2.74 0.29
CA LEU A 132 8.05 3.17 1.14
C LEU A 132 7.60 4.54 0.66
N HIS A 133 6.39 4.59 0.12
CA HIS A 133 5.77 5.81 -0.37
C HIS A 133 4.73 6.28 0.64
N LEU A 134 4.98 7.38 1.32
CA LEU A 134 4.07 7.95 2.31
C LEU A 134 3.43 9.22 1.78
N MET A 135 2.10 9.26 1.88
CA MET A 135 1.32 10.46 1.63
C MET A 135 0.83 10.97 2.98
N THR A 136 1.50 12.00 3.48
CA THR A 136 1.22 12.56 4.80
C THR A 136 0.25 13.73 4.67
N PHE A 137 -0.90 13.60 5.30
CA PHE A 137 -1.99 14.58 5.24
C PHE A 137 -1.88 15.56 6.40
N PRO A 138 -2.21 16.84 6.19
CA PRO A 138 -1.94 17.90 7.15
C PRO A 138 -3.01 17.99 8.26
N LEU A 139 -3.23 16.89 8.97
CA LEU A 139 -4.17 16.86 10.09
C LEU A 139 -3.70 15.91 11.19
N LEU A 140 -4.23 16.13 12.38
CA LEU A 140 -4.12 15.25 13.54
C LEU A 140 -5.48 14.64 13.82
N LEU A 141 -5.53 13.34 14.05
CA LEU A 141 -6.77 12.66 14.49
C LEU A 141 -6.78 12.42 15.99
N GLY A 142 -5.64 12.24 16.63
CA GLY A 142 -5.52 12.02 18.05
C GLY A 142 -5.76 10.57 18.49
N GLU A 143 -6.44 9.78 17.68
CA GLU A 143 -6.70 8.37 17.92
C GLU A 143 -6.82 7.61 16.62
N GLY A 144 -6.77 6.29 16.68
CA GLY A 144 -6.86 5.42 15.53
C GLY A 144 -5.60 4.57 15.35
N LYS A 145 -5.68 3.61 14.45
CA LYS A 145 -4.58 2.68 14.20
C LYS A 145 -3.45 3.37 13.47
N LYS A 146 -2.25 3.26 14.03
CA LYS A 146 -1.04 3.83 13.42
C LYS A 146 -0.43 2.86 12.40
N LEU A 147 0.18 3.44 11.37
CA LEU A 147 0.90 2.65 10.37
C LEU A 147 2.08 1.92 10.99
N PHE A 148 2.89 2.61 11.80
CA PHE A 148 4.02 2.01 12.49
C PHE A 148 3.71 1.88 13.98
N ARG A 149 3.63 0.63 14.46
CA ARG A 149 3.34 0.34 15.85
C ARG A 149 4.57 0.57 16.75
N ASP A 150 4.34 0.71 18.03
CA ASP A 150 5.42 0.73 19.02
C ASP A 150 6.09 -0.65 19.10
N GLY A 151 7.40 -0.65 19.36
CA GLY A 151 8.16 -1.88 19.55
C GLY A 151 8.78 -2.48 18.28
N VAL A 152 8.62 -1.85 17.12
CA VAL A 152 9.36 -2.28 15.93
C VAL A 152 10.85 -1.97 16.09
N ALA A 153 11.70 -2.83 15.53
CA ALA A 153 13.15 -2.60 15.55
C ALA A 153 13.50 -1.32 14.77
N PRO A 154 14.46 -0.52 15.27
CA PRO A 154 14.88 0.68 14.53
C PRO A 154 15.37 0.32 13.13
N LYS A 155 14.94 1.10 12.14
CA LYS A 155 15.35 0.93 10.75
C LYS A 155 15.47 2.28 10.08
N ALA A 156 16.58 2.52 9.42
CA ALA A 156 16.83 3.77 8.71
C ALA A 156 16.38 3.68 7.26
N PHE A 157 15.88 4.79 6.76
CA PHE A 157 15.46 4.95 5.36
C PHE A 157 16.14 6.16 4.76
N LYS A 158 16.36 6.11 3.46
CA LYS A 158 16.91 7.22 2.67
C LYS A 158 15.78 7.83 1.86
N LEU A 159 15.65 9.16 1.90
CA LEU A 159 14.69 9.87 1.06
C LEU A 159 15.16 9.82 -0.40
N LEU A 160 14.29 9.33 -1.28
CA LEU A 160 14.54 9.28 -2.71
C LEU A 160 14.00 10.52 -3.41
N LYS A 161 12.78 10.91 -3.07
CA LYS A 161 12.05 11.98 -3.74
C LYS A 161 10.93 12.46 -2.85
N SER A 162 10.62 13.74 -2.91
CA SER A 162 9.45 14.30 -2.23
C SER A 162 8.86 15.46 -3.02
N PHE A 163 7.56 15.65 -2.90
CA PHE A 163 6.86 16.82 -3.38
C PHE A 163 5.59 17.02 -2.56
N SER A 164 5.00 18.19 -2.63
CA SER A 164 3.74 18.49 -1.94
C SER A 164 2.68 18.92 -2.94
N THR A 165 1.43 18.58 -2.63
CA THR A 165 0.27 19.05 -3.41
C THR A 165 -0.19 20.42 -2.93
N ASP A 166 -1.00 21.11 -3.74
CA ASP A 166 -1.56 22.40 -3.36
C ASP A 166 -2.45 22.33 -2.13
N GLN A 167 -3.01 21.14 -1.84
CA GLN A 167 -3.83 20.90 -0.64
C GLN A 167 -2.99 20.58 0.61
N GLY A 168 -1.67 20.59 0.49
CA GLY A 168 -0.78 20.38 1.64
C GLY A 168 -0.44 18.93 1.95
N VAL A 169 -0.72 17.99 1.06
CA VAL A 169 -0.31 16.59 1.22
C VAL A 169 1.15 16.48 0.84
N LEU A 170 1.97 15.94 1.75
CA LEU A 170 3.38 15.67 1.48
C LEU A 170 3.53 14.23 0.99
N ILE A 171 4.05 14.07 -0.21
CA ILE A 171 4.33 12.76 -0.80
C ILE A 171 5.84 12.54 -0.72
N ALA A 172 6.28 11.52 -0.01
CA ALA A 172 7.68 11.22 0.19
C ALA A 172 7.96 9.74 -0.06
N ASN A 173 8.91 9.47 -0.94
CA ASN A 173 9.33 8.13 -1.32
C ASN A 173 10.68 7.83 -0.68
N TYR A 174 10.75 6.73 0.07
CA TYR A 174 11.92 6.29 0.80
C TYR A 174 12.36 4.90 0.37
N ALA A 175 13.64 4.61 0.51
CA ALA A 175 14.17 3.25 0.42
C ALA A 175 14.91 2.91 1.72
N PRO A 176 14.85 1.63 2.18
CA PRO A 176 15.63 1.23 3.34
C PRO A 176 17.13 1.43 3.10
N GLU A 177 17.84 1.89 4.11
CA GLU A 177 19.30 1.85 4.08
C GLU A 177 19.78 0.42 4.33
N ARG A 178 20.68 -0.06 3.48
CA ARG A 178 21.23 -1.42 3.53
C ARG A 178 22.73 -1.41 3.46
#